data_41d97bad9aa2d8bd399d779051ae8aeb
#
_entry.id   41d97bad9aa2d8bd399d779051ae8aeb
#
_cell.length_a   1.000
_cell.length_b   1.000
_cell.length_c   1.000
_cell.angle_alpha   90.00
_cell.angle_beta   90.00
_cell.angle_gamma   90.00
#
_symmetry.space_group_name_H-M   'P 1'
#
loop_
_entity.id
_entity.type
_entity.pdbx_description
1 polymer ?
#
loop_
_entity_poly.entity_id
_entity_poly.type
_entity_poly.pdbx_seq_one_letter_code
_entity_poly.pdbx_strand_id
1 'polypeptide(L)'
;MRRLITTAAAIALGSLFIVPTALAATATPFGAATTSGGILHLVSDTGDAGAANDFSGASFAGTGVTTFASLTTLSTEFDVTDDGCAGGSPRFQIRVQTPSGEKNVFVYLGPAPSFTGCSQDVWIASGNLIGATDGRYDTSQVQAGTQVSTYAQALALVGTYPVTGISIVVDSGWAFADKEQTVDVRNVRINASTFFAPEGPKPPGTETMGPGQACKKLRAEMGADAFRAAYGTNRNGANAFGKCVSKMARTKDDAARAAAVVRIVDTATRCAARATTSHGDDDHGKGHGKRHGKRHGKGHGKGAQMTLAECLRKAV
;
A
#
# COMPACT_ATOMS: atom_id res chain seq x y z
N MET A 1 41.75 -71.57 13.72
CA MET A 1 40.77 -70.59 14.20
C MET A 1 40.86 -69.30 13.34
N ARG A 2 39.98 -69.16 12.35
CA ARG A 2 39.90 -67.98 11.47
C ARG A 2 38.72 -67.12 11.93
N ARG A 3 38.97 -65.86 12.37
CA ARG A 3 37.94 -64.87 12.73
C ARG A 3 37.45 -64.15 11.47
N LEU A 4 36.17 -64.29 11.14
CA LEU A 4 35.49 -63.55 10.12
C LEU A 4 35.08 -62.20 10.72
N ILE A 5 35.57 -61.10 10.14
CA ILE A 5 35.14 -59.71 10.49
C ILE A 5 34.07 -59.37 9.47
N THR A 6 32.82 -59.26 9.93
CA THR A 6 31.68 -58.74 9.17
C THR A 6 31.60 -57.21 9.31
N THR A 7 31.90 -56.48 8.26
CA THR A 7 31.71 -55.04 8.15
C THR A 7 30.25 -54.75 7.76
N ALA A 8 29.50 -54.15 8.65
CA ALA A 8 28.15 -53.65 8.35
C ALA A 8 28.27 -52.27 7.70
N ALA A 9 27.86 -52.16 6.44
CA ALA A 9 27.72 -50.87 5.75
C ALA A 9 26.37 -50.24 6.09
N ALA A 10 26.38 -49.12 6.78
CA ALA A 10 25.19 -48.32 7.04
C ALA A 10 24.89 -47.44 5.82
N ILE A 11 23.78 -47.72 5.15
CA ILE A 11 23.24 -46.92 4.04
C ILE A 11 22.41 -45.78 4.68
N ALA A 12 22.92 -44.54 4.66
CA ALA A 12 22.17 -43.35 5.05
C ALA A 12 21.20 -42.99 3.91
N LEU A 13 19.91 -43.27 4.09
CA LEU A 13 18.86 -42.75 3.20
C LEU A 13 18.68 -41.27 3.51
N GLY A 14 19.27 -40.39 2.69
CA GLY A 14 18.99 -38.97 2.68
C GLY A 14 17.58 -38.74 2.15
N SER A 15 16.64 -38.33 3.04
CA SER A 15 15.30 -37.91 2.64
C SER A 15 15.41 -36.57 1.92
N LEU A 16 15.21 -36.58 0.61
CA LEU A 16 15.13 -35.38 -0.22
C LEU A 16 13.79 -34.71 0.08
N PHE A 17 13.78 -33.69 0.91
CA PHE A 17 12.59 -32.84 1.12
C PHE A 17 12.39 -31.99 -0.13
N ILE A 18 11.46 -32.38 -1.00
CA ILE A 18 10.95 -31.54 -2.07
C ILE A 18 10.07 -30.46 -1.39
N VAL A 19 10.61 -29.28 -1.19
CA VAL A 19 9.81 -28.11 -0.77
C VAL A 19 9.00 -27.69 -1.99
N PRO A 20 7.66 -27.75 -1.96
CA PRO A 20 6.86 -27.25 -3.06
C PRO A 20 7.11 -25.75 -3.19
N THR A 21 7.60 -25.30 -4.34
CA THR A 21 7.67 -23.89 -4.67
C THR A 21 6.24 -23.37 -4.78
N ALA A 22 5.79 -22.57 -3.80
CA ALA A 22 4.53 -21.86 -3.91
C ALA A 22 4.63 -20.94 -5.15
N LEU A 23 3.72 -21.12 -6.11
CA LEU A 23 3.58 -20.20 -7.23
C LEU A 23 3.27 -18.82 -6.66
N ALA A 24 4.03 -17.80 -7.09
CA ALA A 24 3.76 -16.44 -6.68
C ALA A 24 2.34 -16.04 -7.13
N ALA A 25 1.61 -15.40 -6.23
CA ALA A 25 0.29 -14.89 -6.54
C ALA A 25 0.39 -13.74 -7.56
N THR A 26 -0.37 -13.82 -8.64
CA THR A 26 -0.34 -12.83 -9.73
C THR A 26 -1.74 -12.35 -10.08
N ALA A 27 -1.85 -11.08 -10.51
CA ALA A 27 -3.06 -10.51 -11.07
C ALA A 27 -2.78 -10.11 -12.52
N THR A 28 -3.70 -10.44 -13.43
CA THR A 28 -3.59 -10.12 -14.85
C THR A 28 -4.81 -9.28 -15.24
N PRO A 29 -4.66 -7.98 -15.51
CA PRO A 29 -5.72 -7.14 -16.04
C PRO A 29 -6.20 -7.60 -17.42
N PHE A 30 -7.48 -7.37 -17.73
CA PHE A 30 -8.08 -7.62 -19.02
C PHE A 30 -9.14 -6.55 -19.39
N GLY A 31 -9.55 -6.51 -20.67
CA GLY A 31 -10.43 -5.46 -21.18
C GLY A 31 -9.77 -4.09 -21.10
N ALA A 32 -10.53 -3.07 -20.75
CA ALA A 32 -10.03 -1.70 -20.60
C ALA A 32 -9.32 -1.44 -19.25
N ALA A 33 -9.00 -2.49 -18.46
CA ALA A 33 -8.37 -2.34 -17.16
C ALA A 33 -6.92 -1.86 -17.27
N THR A 34 -6.55 -0.91 -16.41
CA THR A 34 -5.17 -0.43 -16.25
C THR A 34 -4.73 -0.48 -14.77
N THR A 35 -3.44 -0.33 -14.51
CA THR A 35 -2.91 -0.32 -13.14
C THR A 35 -1.95 0.83 -12.92
N SER A 36 -2.08 1.53 -11.80
CA SER A 36 -1.14 2.56 -11.37
C SER A 36 -1.11 2.68 -9.85
N GLY A 37 0.08 2.89 -9.26
CA GLY A 37 0.22 3.14 -7.82
C GLY A 37 -0.39 2.07 -6.89
N GLY A 38 -0.47 0.81 -7.34
CA GLY A 38 -1.13 -0.25 -6.58
C GLY A 38 -2.66 -0.21 -6.64
N ILE A 39 -3.23 0.52 -7.59
CA ILE A 39 -4.66 0.60 -7.86
C ILE A 39 -4.92 -0.04 -9.22
N LEU A 40 -5.99 -0.83 -9.30
CA LEU A 40 -6.56 -1.36 -10.53
C LEU A 40 -7.71 -0.44 -10.95
N HIS A 41 -7.58 0.21 -12.10
CA HIS A 41 -8.60 1.07 -12.70
C HIS A 41 -9.43 0.25 -13.68
N LEU A 42 -10.73 0.16 -13.46
CA LEU A 42 -11.68 -0.62 -14.23
C LEU A 42 -12.68 0.30 -14.95
N VAL A 43 -12.90 0.05 -16.24
CA VAL A 43 -13.84 0.81 -17.06
C VAL A 43 -14.76 -0.17 -17.79
N SER A 44 -16.04 0.16 -17.86
CA SER A 44 -17.04 -0.43 -18.74
C SER A 44 -17.68 0.71 -19.52
N ASP A 45 -17.33 0.85 -20.81
CA ASP A 45 -17.88 1.87 -21.71
C ASP A 45 -18.60 1.14 -22.86
N THR A 46 -19.92 1.13 -22.80
CA THR A 46 -20.80 0.51 -23.82
C THR A 46 -21.36 1.54 -24.81
N GLY A 47 -20.92 2.79 -24.70
CA GLY A 47 -21.33 3.89 -25.59
C GLY A 47 -20.49 4.00 -26.84
N ASP A 48 -19.31 3.43 -26.86
CA ASP A 48 -18.44 3.41 -28.05
C ASP A 48 -18.82 2.30 -29.04
N ALA A 49 -18.25 2.36 -30.25
CA ALA A 49 -18.57 1.41 -31.32
C ALA A 49 -17.82 0.07 -31.20
N GLY A 50 -17.08 -0.16 -30.14
CA GLY A 50 -16.19 -1.32 -29.99
C GLY A 50 -16.39 -2.08 -28.66
N ALA A 51 -16.68 -3.38 -28.76
CA ALA A 51 -16.86 -4.25 -27.59
C ALA A 51 -15.59 -4.43 -26.70
N ALA A 52 -14.46 -3.82 -27.05
CA ALA A 52 -13.20 -3.98 -26.30
C ALA A 52 -13.24 -3.28 -24.94
N ASN A 53 -14.06 -2.23 -24.81
CA ASN A 53 -14.22 -1.43 -23.61
C ASN A 53 -15.51 -1.71 -22.85
N ASP A 54 -16.38 -2.61 -23.36
CA ASP A 54 -17.68 -2.93 -22.73
C ASP A 54 -17.50 -3.52 -21.32
N PHE A 55 -16.34 -4.07 -21.03
CA PHE A 55 -16.01 -4.63 -19.72
C PHE A 55 -14.53 -4.54 -19.43
N SER A 56 -14.20 -4.60 -18.16
CA SER A 56 -12.83 -4.76 -17.72
C SER A 56 -12.74 -5.52 -16.40
N GLY A 57 -11.54 -5.98 -16.06
CA GLY A 57 -11.32 -6.72 -14.84
C GLY A 57 -9.88 -7.13 -14.64
N ALA A 58 -9.66 -7.96 -13.61
CA ALA A 58 -8.40 -8.66 -13.41
C ALA A 58 -8.66 -10.11 -12.98
N SER A 59 -7.89 -11.03 -13.54
CA SER A 59 -7.86 -12.44 -13.15
C SER A 59 -6.75 -12.70 -12.14
N PHE A 60 -7.03 -13.53 -11.13
CA PHE A 60 -6.11 -13.84 -10.03
C PHE A 60 -5.63 -15.28 -10.10
N ALA A 61 -4.32 -15.48 -10.04
CA ALA A 61 -3.67 -16.81 -10.01
C ALA A 61 -2.81 -16.96 -8.75
N GLY A 62 -2.45 -18.20 -8.41
CA GLY A 62 -1.61 -18.49 -7.23
C GLY A 62 -2.29 -18.21 -5.88
N THR A 63 -3.63 -18.19 -5.85
CA THR A 63 -4.42 -17.89 -4.64
C THR A 63 -4.51 -19.06 -3.65
N GLY A 64 -4.10 -20.27 -4.06
CA GLY A 64 -4.25 -21.50 -3.27
C GLY A 64 -5.70 -22.00 -3.16
N VAL A 65 -6.65 -21.40 -3.88
CA VAL A 65 -8.03 -21.86 -3.94
C VAL A 65 -8.16 -23.04 -4.89
N THR A 66 -8.63 -24.19 -4.38
CA THR A 66 -8.81 -25.41 -5.15
C THR A 66 -10.28 -25.77 -5.36
N THR A 67 -11.13 -25.52 -4.36
CA THR A 67 -12.58 -25.68 -4.43
C THR A 67 -13.25 -24.43 -3.90
N PHE A 68 -14.54 -24.26 -4.15
CA PHE A 68 -15.29 -23.12 -3.61
C PHE A 68 -15.25 -23.12 -2.07
N ALA A 69 -15.34 -24.29 -1.42
CA ALA A 69 -15.24 -24.42 0.03
C ALA A 69 -13.84 -24.08 0.60
N SER A 70 -12.78 -24.07 -0.24
CA SER A 70 -11.43 -23.70 0.20
C SER A 70 -11.21 -22.18 0.26
N LEU A 71 -12.20 -21.37 -0.14
CA LEU A 71 -12.19 -19.94 0.06
C LEU A 71 -12.40 -19.61 1.54
N THR A 72 -11.45 -18.91 2.15
CA THR A 72 -11.50 -18.45 3.54
C THR A 72 -11.55 -16.92 3.66
N THR A 73 -11.04 -16.25 2.63
CA THR A 73 -11.06 -14.80 2.52
C THR A 73 -11.35 -14.39 1.08
N LEU A 74 -12.32 -13.50 0.92
CA LEU A 74 -12.61 -12.80 -0.32
C LEU A 74 -13.01 -11.38 0.03
N SER A 75 -12.17 -10.40 -0.25
CA SER A 75 -12.44 -9.00 0.08
C SER A 75 -11.71 -8.06 -0.84
N THR A 76 -12.17 -6.81 -0.90
CA THR A 76 -11.53 -5.71 -1.62
C THR A 76 -11.91 -4.37 -1.01
N GLU A 77 -11.16 -3.34 -1.34
CA GLU A 77 -11.63 -1.96 -1.26
C GLU A 77 -11.87 -1.47 -2.68
N PHE A 78 -12.98 -0.78 -2.90
CA PHE A 78 -13.33 -0.22 -4.19
C PHE A 78 -13.89 1.19 -4.05
N ASP A 79 -13.71 1.99 -5.07
CA ASP A 79 -14.20 3.36 -5.20
C ASP A 79 -14.87 3.49 -6.56
N VAL A 80 -16.13 3.86 -6.58
CA VAL A 80 -16.84 4.16 -7.83
C VAL A 80 -16.51 5.60 -8.19
N THR A 81 -15.72 5.80 -9.22
CA THR A 81 -15.24 7.12 -9.65
C THR A 81 -16.14 7.75 -10.70
N ASP A 82 -17.00 6.93 -11.34
CA ASP A 82 -18.05 7.40 -12.23
C ASP A 82 -19.28 6.50 -12.12
N ASP A 83 -20.48 7.10 -12.08
CA ASP A 83 -21.79 6.48 -11.93
C ASP A 83 -22.02 5.79 -10.58
N GLY A 84 -22.31 4.51 -10.58
CA GLY A 84 -22.71 3.77 -9.40
C GLY A 84 -22.49 2.27 -9.53
N CYS A 85 -23.02 1.52 -8.56
CA CYS A 85 -23.18 0.07 -8.68
C CYS A 85 -24.53 -0.23 -9.35
N ALA A 86 -24.53 -1.04 -10.40
CA ALA A 86 -25.73 -1.48 -11.10
C ALA A 86 -25.50 -2.78 -11.88
N GLY A 87 -26.54 -3.45 -12.31
CA GLY A 87 -26.44 -4.63 -13.20
C GLY A 87 -25.60 -5.77 -12.63
N GLY A 88 -25.34 -5.79 -11.32
CA GLY A 88 -24.43 -6.76 -10.69
C GLY A 88 -22.95 -6.42 -10.77
N SER A 89 -22.61 -5.17 -11.04
CA SER A 89 -21.23 -4.66 -11.15
C SER A 89 -21.00 -3.52 -10.13
N PRO A 90 -19.79 -3.40 -9.54
CA PRO A 90 -18.65 -4.32 -9.62
C PRO A 90 -18.92 -5.62 -8.86
N ARG A 91 -18.23 -6.69 -9.25
CA ARG A 91 -18.36 -8.00 -8.58
C ARG A 91 -17.11 -8.85 -8.66
N PHE A 92 -16.98 -9.82 -7.75
CA PHE A 92 -16.13 -10.97 -8.00
C PHE A 92 -16.88 -11.99 -8.87
N GLN A 93 -16.13 -12.66 -9.74
CA GLN A 93 -16.58 -13.78 -10.55
C GLN A 93 -15.70 -14.99 -10.25
N ILE A 94 -16.31 -16.04 -9.69
CA ILE A 94 -15.63 -17.28 -9.32
C ILE A 94 -16.09 -18.36 -10.30
N ARG A 95 -15.18 -18.84 -11.13
CA ARG A 95 -15.47 -19.93 -12.07
C ARG A 95 -15.34 -21.28 -11.38
N VAL A 96 -16.34 -22.10 -11.47
CA VAL A 96 -16.37 -23.45 -10.89
C VAL A 96 -16.62 -24.49 -11.98
N GLN A 97 -15.94 -25.63 -11.88
CA GLN A 97 -16.16 -26.76 -12.78
C GLN A 97 -17.28 -27.64 -12.25
N THR A 98 -18.43 -27.57 -12.87
CA THR A 98 -19.57 -28.45 -12.57
C THR A 98 -19.61 -29.66 -13.49
N PRO A 99 -20.43 -30.68 -13.22
CA PRO A 99 -20.64 -31.80 -14.15
C PRO A 99 -21.17 -31.38 -15.54
N SER A 100 -21.86 -30.23 -15.61
CA SER A 100 -22.41 -29.67 -16.87
C SER A 100 -21.47 -28.66 -17.54
N GLY A 101 -20.22 -28.56 -17.10
CA GLY A 101 -19.21 -27.62 -17.60
C GLY A 101 -18.89 -26.50 -16.63
N GLU A 102 -18.05 -25.57 -17.08
CA GLU A 102 -17.67 -24.41 -16.31
C GLU A 102 -18.85 -23.44 -16.11
N LYS A 103 -19.04 -22.93 -14.90
CA LYS A 103 -20.09 -22.00 -14.49
C LYS A 103 -19.52 -20.89 -13.65
N ASN A 104 -20.17 -19.73 -13.63
CA ASN A 104 -19.79 -18.63 -12.77
C ASN A 104 -20.68 -18.56 -11.51
N VAL A 105 -20.05 -18.23 -10.41
CA VAL A 105 -20.67 -17.72 -9.20
C VAL A 105 -20.27 -16.26 -9.10
N PHE A 106 -21.26 -15.35 -9.10
CA PHE A 106 -21.02 -13.93 -8.94
C PHE A 106 -21.17 -13.52 -7.48
N VAL A 107 -20.33 -12.59 -7.01
CA VAL A 107 -20.37 -12.06 -5.65
C VAL A 107 -20.38 -10.55 -5.74
N TYR A 108 -21.54 -9.95 -5.52
CA TYR A 108 -21.78 -8.53 -5.72
C TYR A 108 -21.13 -7.67 -4.64
N LEU A 109 -20.54 -6.52 -5.03
CA LEU A 109 -19.85 -5.60 -4.11
C LEU A 109 -20.76 -4.48 -3.62
N GLY A 110 -21.79 -4.12 -4.38
CA GLY A 110 -22.72 -3.06 -4.01
C GLY A 110 -23.44 -3.29 -2.67
N PRO A 111 -24.12 -2.26 -2.14
CA PRO A 111 -24.84 -2.34 -0.89
C PRO A 111 -26.10 -3.24 -1.02
N ALA A 112 -26.31 -4.11 -0.03
CA ALA A 112 -27.52 -4.94 0.05
C ALA A 112 -28.77 -4.07 0.30
N PRO A 113 -29.96 -4.52 -0.10
CA PRO A 113 -30.28 -5.79 -0.74
C PRO A 113 -30.25 -5.76 -2.28
N SER A 114 -30.16 -4.59 -2.89
CA SER A 114 -30.24 -4.43 -4.34
C SER A 114 -28.88 -4.53 -5.04
N PHE A 115 -27.80 -4.35 -4.30
CA PHE A 115 -26.42 -4.30 -4.80
C PHE A 115 -26.22 -3.21 -5.85
N THR A 116 -26.99 -2.11 -5.75
CA THR A 116 -26.95 -0.93 -6.61
C THR A 116 -26.75 0.34 -5.79
N GLY A 117 -26.42 1.48 -6.45
CA GLY A 117 -26.39 2.80 -5.81
C GLY A 117 -25.21 3.00 -4.85
N CYS A 118 -24.01 2.59 -5.24
CA CYS A 118 -22.79 2.92 -4.49
C CYS A 118 -22.55 4.44 -4.49
N SER A 119 -21.95 4.95 -3.40
CA SER A 119 -21.47 6.33 -3.34
C SER A 119 -20.25 6.48 -4.26
N GLN A 120 -20.16 7.61 -4.96
CA GLN A 120 -19.00 7.99 -5.77
C GLN A 120 -17.91 8.64 -4.91
N ASP A 121 -16.66 8.54 -5.38
CA ASP A 121 -15.46 9.18 -4.82
C ASP A 121 -15.22 8.84 -3.33
N VAL A 122 -15.60 7.62 -2.93
CA VAL A 122 -15.42 7.13 -1.56
C VAL A 122 -14.96 5.67 -1.57
N TRP A 123 -13.80 5.42 -1.01
CA TRP A 123 -13.32 4.05 -0.82
C TRP A 123 -14.22 3.26 0.12
N ILE A 124 -14.79 2.19 -0.38
CA ILE A 124 -15.70 1.28 0.33
C ILE A 124 -14.97 -0.04 0.56
N ALA A 125 -14.84 -0.45 1.81
CA ALA A 125 -14.34 -1.78 2.13
C ALA A 125 -15.48 -2.80 2.07
N SER A 126 -15.33 -3.86 1.26
CA SER A 126 -16.33 -4.93 1.16
C SER A 126 -16.46 -5.76 2.45
N GLY A 127 -15.44 -5.72 3.32
CA GLY A 127 -15.27 -6.72 4.37
C GLY A 127 -14.97 -8.11 3.79
N ASN A 128 -14.90 -9.13 4.64
CA ASN A 128 -14.76 -10.50 4.15
C ASN A 128 -16.14 -11.01 3.68
N LEU A 129 -16.27 -11.27 2.40
CA LEU A 129 -17.49 -11.73 1.77
C LEU A 129 -17.78 -13.22 2.08
N ILE A 130 -16.77 -13.98 2.54
CA ILE A 130 -16.94 -15.35 2.99
C ILE A 130 -17.72 -15.32 4.31
N GLY A 131 -18.90 -15.98 4.30
CA GLY A 131 -19.84 -15.95 5.41
C GLY A 131 -20.92 -14.86 5.32
N ALA A 132 -20.96 -14.07 4.24
CA ALA A 132 -21.99 -13.04 4.03
C ALA A 132 -23.41 -13.66 4.00
N THR A 133 -24.35 -13.00 4.70
CA THR A 133 -25.74 -13.47 4.85
C THR A 133 -26.77 -12.63 4.10
N ASP A 134 -26.31 -11.62 3.36
CA ASP A 134 -27.15 -10.59 2.74
C ASP A 134 -27.58 -10.88 1.28
N GLY A 135 -27.38 -12.12 0.83
CA GLY A 135 -27.89 -12.55 -0.47
C GLY A 135 -27.02 -12.14 -1.68
N ARG A 136 -25.80 -11.68 -1.47
CA ARG A 136 -24.90 -11.18 -2.54
C ARG A 136 -24.32 -12.21 -3.49
N TYR A 137 -24.58 -13.50 -3.27
CA TYR A 137 -24.13 -14.57 -4.14
C TYR A 137 -25.18 -14.90 -5.19
N ASP A 138 -24.78 -14.85 -6.46
CA ASP A 138 -25.60 -15.31 -7.58
C ASP A 138 -25.00 -16.62 -8.13
N THR A 139 -25.74 -17.70 -7.94
CA THR A 139 -25.41 -19.04 -8.40
C THR A 139 -26.36 -19.53 -9.51
N SER A 140 -27.09 -18.61 -10.16
CA SER A 140 -28.12 -18.92 -11.15
C SER A 140 -27.60 -19.64 -12.39
N GLN A 141 -26.31 -19.50 -12.71
CA GLN A 141 -25.71 -20.29 -13.78
C GLN A 141 -25.55 -21.78 -13.44
N VAL A 142 -25.53 -22.10 -12.12
CA VAL A 142 -25.48 -23.48 -11.65
C VAL A 142 -26.88 -24.03 -11.42
N GLN A 143 -27.76 -23.25 -10.82
CA GLN A 143 -29.14 -23.62 -10.54
C GLN A 143 -30.08 -22.41 -10.78
N ALA A 144 -31.04 -22.56 -11.66
CA ALA A 144 -32.01 -21.50 -11.91
C ALA A 144 -32.74 -21.06 -10.64
N GLY A 145 -33.02 -19.75 -10.51
CA GLY A 145 -33.72 -19.17 -9.37
C GLY A 145 -32.86 -18.88 -8.14
N THR A 146 -31.53 -18.96 -8.23
CA THR A 146 -30.59 -18.69 -7.13
C THR A 146 -29.76 -17.41 -7.34
N GLN A 147 -30.36 -16.34 -7.89
CA GLN A 147 -29.72 -15.04 -8.11
C GLN A 147 -29.40 -14.29 -6.80
N VAL A 148 -30.13 -14.62 -5.72
CA VAL A 148 -29.96 -14.02 -4.40
C VAL A 148 -29.74 -15.13 -3.38
N SER A 149 -28.48 -15.42 -3.09
CA SER A 149 -28.08 -16.50 -2.18
C SER A 149 -27.12 -15.98 -1.12
N THR A 150 -27.26 -16.48 0.10
CA THR A 150 -26.24 -16.30 1.13
C THR A 150 -25.00 -17.13 0.81
N TYR A 151 -23.86 -16.82 1.44
CA TYR A 151 -22.67 -17.68 1.32
C TYR A 151 -22.98 -19.14 1.68
N ALA A 152 -23.75 -19.39 2.74
CA ALA A 152 -24.09 -20.74 3.17
C ALA A 152 -24.88 -21.52 2.11
N GLN A 153 -25.82 -20.86 1.41
CA GLN A 153 -26.57 -21.44 0.30
C GLN A 153 -25.67 -21.72 -0.91
N ALA A 154 -24.80 -20.76 -1.27
CA ALA A 154 -23.82 -20.97 -2.33
C ALA A 154 -22.86 -22.12 -1.98
N LEU A 155 -22.35 -22.16 -0.75
CA LEU A 155 -21.46 -23.24 -0.27
C LEU A 155 -22.14 -24.62 -0.34
N ALA A 156 -23.42 -24.73 0.03
CA ALA A 156 -24.18 -25.98 -0.06
C ALA A 156 -24.33 -26.45 -1.51
N LEU A 157 -24.46 -25.51 -2.47
CA LEU A 157 -24.66 -25.83 -3.88
C LEU A 157 -23.36 -26.12 -4.62
N VAL A 158 -22.29 -25.30 -4.40
CA VAL A 158 -21.07 -25.36 -5.22
C VAL A 158 -19.80 -25.66 -4.42
N GLY A 159 -19.90 -25.88 -3.11
CA GLY A 159 -18.74 -25.98 -2.20
C GLY A 159 -17.67 -26.98 -2.62
N THR A 160 -18.08 -28.12 -3.14
CA THR A 160 -17.16 -29.21 -3.56
C THR A 160 -16.61 -29.04 -4.97
N TYR A 161 -17.14 -28.09 -5.76
CA TYR A 161 -16.69 -27.94 -7.14
C TYR A 161 -15.31 -27.27 -7.19
N PRO A 162 -14.41 -27.77 -8.08
CA PRO A 162 -13.12 -27.15 -8.33
C PRO A 162 -13.29 -25.71 -8.82
N VAL A 163 -12.49 -24.79 -8.29
CA VAL A 163 -12.40 -23.43 -8.78
C VAL A 163 -11.37 -23.39 -9.90
N THR A 164 -11.77 -22.94 -11.08
CA THR A 164 -10.93 -22.82 -12.27
C THR A 164 -10.42 -21.40 -12.50
N GLY A 165 -11.01 -20.40 -11.84
CA GLY A 165 -10.58 -19.01 -11.93
C GLY A 165 -11.33 -18.11 -10.96
N ILE A 166 -10.68 -17.02 -10.58
CA ILE A 166 -11.28 -15.93 -9.81
C ILE A 166 -10.89 -14.63 -10.50
N SER A 167 -11.86 -13.74 -10.68
CA SER A 167 -11.65 -12.40 -11.22
C SER A 167 -12.51 -11.36 -10.50
N ILE A 168 -12.14 -10.10 -10.63
CA ILE A 168 -13.00 -8.95 -10.34
C ILE A 168 -13.39 -8.32 -11.68
N VAL A 169 -14.63 -7.87 -11.81
CA VAL A 169 -15.20 -7.44 -13.11
C VAL A 169 -16.07 -6.20 -12.92
N VAL A 170 -15.95 -5.30 -13.89
CA VAL A 170 -16.86 -4.17 -14.16
C VAL A 170 -17.39 -4.32 -15.58
N ASP A 171 -18.71 -4.35 -15.76
CA ASP A 171 -19.36 -4.60 -17.06
C ASP A 171 -20.77 -4.01 -17.18
N SER A 172 -21.08 -2.97 -16.40
CA SER A 172 -22.44 -2.43 -16.34
C SER A 172 -22.57 -0.99 -16.82
N GLY A 173 -21.68 -0.50 -17.67
CA GLY A 173 -21.83 0.79 -18.34
C GLY A 173 -23.19 0.94 -19.04
N TRP A 174 -23.72 -0.14 -19.63
CA TRP A 174 -25.03 -0.16 -20.27
C TRP A 174 -26.21 0.24 -19.34
N ALA A 175 -26.04 0.16 -18.03
CA ALA A 175 -27.08 0.47 -17.03
C ALA A 175 -27.20 1.98 -16.77
N PHE A 176 -26.26 2.79 -17.23
CA PHE A 176 -26.18 4.22 -16.98
C PHE A 176 -26.50 5.05 -18.24
N ALA A 177 -26.80 6.34 -18.04
CA ALA A 177 -27.27 7.20 -19.12
C ALA A 177 -26.18 7.51 -20.15
N ASP A 178 -24.96 7.72 -19.69
CA ASP A 178 -23.78 7.97 -20.52
C ASP A 178 -23.09 6.70 -21.03
N LYS A 179 -23.59 5.51 -20.59
CA LYS A 179 -23.08 4.20 -20.99
C LYS A 179 -21.70 3.86 -20.46
N GLU A 180 -21.27 4.52 -19.39
CA GLU A 180 -19.99 4.29 -18.75
C GLU A 180 -20.18 3.84 -17.29
N GLN A 181 -19.21 3.12 -16.74
CA GLN A 181 -19.01 2.84 -15.33
C GLN A 181 -17.52 2.75 -15.05
N THR A 182 -17.00 3.54 -14.11
CA THR A 182 -15.60 3.50 -13.73
C THR A 182 -15.43 3.18 -12.25
N VAL A 183 -14.57 2.22 -11.95
CA VAL A 183 -14.32 1.74 -10.58
C VAL A 183 -12.83 1.54 -10.34
N ASP A 184 -12.32 2.14 -9.30
CA ASP A 184 -10.99 1.89 -8.77
C ASP A 184 -11.03 0.77 -7.72
N VAL A 185 -10.05 -0.14 -7.76
CA VAL A 185 -9.97 -1.30 -6.88
C VAL A 185 -8.58 -1.42 -6.28
N ARG A 186 -8.53 -1.72 -4.98
CA ARG A 186 -7.29 -1.99 -4.26
C ARG A 186 -7.47 -3.02 -3.15
N ASN A 187 -6.38 -3.47 -2.56
CA ASN A 187 -6.39 -4.40 -1.43
C ASN A 187 -7.25 -5.65 -1.66
N VAL A 188 -7.25 -6.19 -2.90
CA VAL A 188 -7.95 -7.44 -3.20
C VAL A 188 -7.29 -8.58 -2.43
N ARG A 189 -8.03 -9.25 -1.58
CA ARG A 189 -7.56 -10.37 -0.78
C ARG A 189 -8.33 -11.64 -1.14
N ILE A 190 -7.57 -12.68 -1.49
CA ILE A 190 -8.09 -14.02 -1.77
C ILE A 190 -7.25 -15.00 -0.96
N ASN A 191 -7.83 -15.59 0.08
CA ASN A 191 -7.15 -16.38 1.08
C ASN A 191 -5.93 -15.61 1.67
N ALA A 192 -4.72 -16.13 1.58
CA ALA A 192 -3.51 -15.49 2.07
C ALA A 192 -2.90 -14.48 1.07
N SER A 193 -3.41 -14.40 -0.15
CA SER A 193 -2.87 -13.54 -1.21
C SER A 193 -3.49 -12.16 -1.17
N THR A 194 -2.67 -11.13 -1.39
CA THR A 194 -3.12 -9.73 -1.53
C THR A 194 -2.61 -9.18 -2.86
N PHE A 195 -3.50 -8.52 -3.61
CA PHE A 195 -3.23 -7.90 -4.89
C PHE A 195 -3.60 -6.42 -4.85
N PHE A 196 -2.97 -5.60 -5.68
CA PHE A 196 -3.24 -4.18 -5.77
C PHE A 196 -3.20 -3.50 -4.38
N ALA A 197 -2.25 -3.91 -3.55
CA ALA A 197 -1.98 -3.19 -2.32
C ALA A 197 -1.46 -1.80 -2.71
N PRO A 198 -2.12 -0.70 -2.26
CA PRO A 198 -1.52 0.61 -2.44
C PRO A 198 -0.11 0.53 -1.90
N GLU A 199 0.86 1.05 -2.64
CA GLU A 199 2.18 1.22 -2.05
C GLU A 199 1.94 1.98 -0.76
N GLY A 200 2.13 1.32 0.38
CA GLY A 200 2.14 1.98 1.68
C GLY A 200 3.08 3.18 1.61
N PRO A 201 3.03 4.16 2.54
CA PRO A 201 4.01 5.23 2.54
C PRO A 201 5.36 4.58 2.30
N LYS A 202 5.93 4.81 1.10
CA LYS A 202 7.17 4.17 0.68
C LYS A 202 8.16 4.29 1.83
N PRO A 203 8.72 3.18 2.36
CA PRO A 203 9.57 3.28 3.53
C PRO A 203 10.59 4.38 3.30
N PRO A 204 10.81 5.29 4.26
CA PRO A 204 11.76 6.36 4.08
C PRO A 204 13.09 5.76 3.60
N GLY A 205 13.52 6.12 2.38
CA GLY A 205 14.77 5.60 1.80
C GLY A 205 14.63 4.67 0.60
N THR A 206 13.41 4.32 0.13
CA THR A 206 13.22 3.54 -1.10
C THR A 206 12.99 4.39 -2.36
N GLU A 207 12.90 5.73 -2.22
CA GLU A 207 12.89 6.63 -3.37
C GLU A 207 14.28 6.65 -4.02
N THR A 208 14.36 6.40 -5.32
CA THR A 208 15.57 6.67 -6.08
C THR A 208 15.69 8.18 -6.27
N MET A 209 16.74 8.78 -5.73
CA MET A 209 16.87 10.23 -5.68
C MET A 209 18.30 10.67 -6.01
N GLY A 210 18.46 11.31 -7.15
CA GLY A 210 19.77 11.89 -7.51
C GLY A 210 20.21 13.00 -6.54
N PRO A 211 21.51 13.31 -6.46
CA PRO A 211 22.06 14.28 -5.50
C PRO A 211 21.39 15.66 -5.56
N GLY A 212 21.10 16.14 -6.77
CA GLY A 212 20.42 17.43 -6.97
C GLY A 212 18.97 17.43 -6.50
N GLN A 213 18.25 16.33 -6.71
CA GLN A 213 16.86 16.17 -6.25
C GLN A 213 16.81 16.09 -4.72
N ALA A 214 17.71 15.35 -4.09
CA ALA A 214 17.83 15.27 -2.63
C ALA A 214 18.02 16.67 -2.02
N CYS A 215 18.88 17.49 -2.61
CA CYS A 215 19.14 18.84 -2.11
C CYS A 215 17.97 19.82 -2.37
N LYS A 216 17.22 19.67 -3.48
CA LYS A 216 15.98 20.44 -3.70
C LYS A 216 14.94 20.08 -2.64
N LYS A 217 14.74 18.79 -2.34
CA LYS A 217 13.80 18.31 -1.31
C LYS A 217 14.22 18.82 0.08
N LEU A 218 15.49 18.67 0.47
CA LEU A 218 15.98 19.19 1.75
C LEU A 218 15.76 20.70 1.90
N ARG A 219 16.01 21.48 0.83
CA ARG A 219 15.75 22.92 0.86
C ARG A 219 14.28 23.27 1.01
N ALA A 220 13.38 22.52 0.39
CA ALA A 220 11.95 22.71 0.51
C ALA A 220 11.45 22.37 1.91
N GLU A 221 11.87 21.23 2.47
CA GLU A 221 11.41 20.71 3.78
C GLU A 221 11.98 21.52 4.96
N MET A 222 13.27 21.90 4.89
CA MET A 222 13.92 22.65 5.99
C MET A 222 13.67 24.17 5.91
N GLY A 223 13.27 24.68 4.75
CA GLY A 223 13.27 26.10 4.45
C GLY A 223 14.65 26.65 4.06
N ALA A 224 14.66 27.77 3.33
CA ALA A 224 15.87 28.33 2.74
C ALA A 224 16.94 28.72 3.77
N ASP A 225 16.53 29.27 4.91
CA ASP A 225 17.45 29.78 5.95
C ASP A 225 18.10 28.64 6.73
N ALA A 226 17.31 27.64 7.16
CA ALA A 226 17.84 26.45 7.82
C ALA A 226 18.76 25.67 6.88
N PHE A 227 18.40 25.56 5.60
CA PHE A 227 19.24 24.92 4.59
C PHE A 227 20.58 25.65 4.39
N ARG A 228 20.56 27.00 4.32
CA ARG A 228 21.79 27.80 4.28
C ARG A 228 22.63 27.64 5.53
N ALA A 229 22.02 27.60 6.70
CA ALA A 229 22.72 27.40 7.97
C ALA A 229 23.39 26.00 8.06
N ALA A 230 22.73 24.97 7.51
CA ALA A 230 23.22 23.59 7.52
C ALA A 230 24.40 23.36 6.54
N TYR A 231 24.27 23.86 5.31
CA TYR A 231 25.18 23.55 4.20
C TYR A 231 26.09 24.70 3.77
N GLY A 232 25.73 25.94 4.07
CA GLY A 232 26.50 27.11 3.67
C GLY A 232 27.83 27.22 4.42
N THR A 233 28.92 27.39 3.69
CA THR A 233 30.27 27.54 4.26
C THR A 233 30.88 28.94 4.04
N ASN A 234 30.27 29.74 3.16
CA ASN A 234 30.63 31.13 2.96
C ASN A 234 29.72 32.06 3.78
N ARG A 235 30.15 33.35 3.91
CA ARG A 235 29.51 34.33 4.79
C ARG A 235 28.00 34.51 4.56
N ASN A 236 27.54 34.43 3.32
CA ASN A 236 26.10 34.58 2.95
C ASN A 236 25.36 33.26 2.69
N GLY A 237 26.03 32.10 2.83
CA GLY A 237 25.44 30.78 2.59
C GLY A 237 25.08 30.51 1.11
N ALA A 238 25.51 31.34 0.17
CA ALA A 238 25.12 31.22 -1.23
C ALA A 238 25.63 29.91 -1.88
N ASN A 239 26.67 29.29 -1.35
CA ASN A 239 27.23 28.03 -1.83
C ASN A 239 26.53 26.78 -1.23
N ALA A 240 25.48 26.95 -0.41
CA ALA A 240 24.84 25.86 0.31
C ALA A 240 24.34 24.75 -0.61
N PHE A 241 23.73 25.10 -1.75
CA PHE A 241 23.21 24.09 -2.68
C PHE A 241 24.33 23.23 -3.29
N GLY A 242 25.40 23.84 -3.77
CA GLY A 242 26.57 23.11 -4.32
C GLY A 242 27.24 22.22 -3.27
N LYS A 243 27.33 22.68 -2.01
CA LYS A 243 27.87 21.88 -0.90
C LYS A 243 26.99 20.70 -0.55
N CYS A 244 25.67 20.90 -0.53
CA CYS A 244 24.71 19.82 -0.37
C CYS A 244 24.86 18.78 -1.49
N VAL A 245 24.86 19.19 -2.77
CA VAL A 245 24.98 18.28 -3.91
C VAL A 245 26.28 17.48 -3.83
N SER A 246 27.41 18.13 -3.53
CA SER A 246 28.71 17.45 -3.35
C SER A 246 28.68 16.43 -2.20
N LYS A 247 27.95 16.70 -1.12
CA LYS A 247 27.79 15.77 0.00
C LYS A 247 26.89 14.59 -0.38
N MET A 248 25.74 14.85 -1.00
CA MET A 248 24.81 13.81 -1.43
C MET A 248 25.40 12.94 -2.55
N ALA A 249 26.27 13.45 -3.39
CA ALA A 249 26.98 12.68 -4.41
C ALA A 249 27.94 11.61 -3.83
N ARG A 250 28.37 11.78 -2.59
CA ARG A 250 29.23 10.80 -1.88
C ARG A 250 28.41 9.68 -1.22
N THR A 251 27.09 9.78 -1.19
CA THR A 251 26.21 8.74 -0.67
C THR A 251 26.18 7.58 -1.67
N LYS A 252 26.28 6.36 -1.18
CA LYS A 252 26.53 5.14 -1.94
C LYS A 252 25.59 4.93 -3.14
N ASP A 253 24.29 5.18 -2.94
CA ASP A 253 23.26 4.97 -3.95
C ASP A 253 22.05 5.90 -3.70
N ASP A 254 21.08 5.85 -4.62
CA ASP A 254 19.89 6.70 -4.57
C ASP A 254 18.97 6.40 -3.38
N ALA A 255 18.86 5.14 -2.98
CA ALA A 255 18.05 4.75 -1.82
C ALA A 255 18.67 5.25 -0.51
N ALA A 256 20.00 5.14 -0.37
CA ALA A 256 20.72 5.68 0.77
C ALA A 256 20.62 7.21 0.85
N ARG A 257 20.57 7.91 -0.29
CA ARG A 257 20.33 9.37 -0.35
C ARG A 257 18.93 9.73 0.14
N ALA A 258 17.91 9.02 -0.31
CA ALA A 258 16.55 9.25 0.13
C ALA A 258 16.40 9.05 1.65
N ALA A 259 16.99 7.99 2.19
CA ALA A 259 17.04 7.74 3.63
C ALA A 259 17.79 8.84 4.39
N ALA A 260 18.86 9.39 3.82
CA ALA A 260 19.60 10.50 4.40
C ALA A 260 18.77 11.79 4.46
N VAL A 261 17.97 12.08 3.42
CA VAL A 261 17.05 13.23 3.40
C VAL A 261 16.06 13.16 4.56
N VAL A 262 15.41 12.02 4.77
CA VAL A 262 14.44 11.83 5.87
C VAL A 262 15.11 12.07 7.22
N ARG A 263 16.26 11.44 7.49
CA ARG A 263 16.99 11.62 8.76
C ARG A 263 17.39 13.07 9.03
N ILE A 264 17.82 13.78 7.97
CA ILE A 264 18.22 15.18 8.10
C ILE A 264 17.03 16.07 8.40
N VAL A 265 15.88 15.87 7.72
CA VAL A 265 14.65 16.62 7.97
C VAL A 265 14.15 16.39 9.39
N ASP A 266 14.09 15.14 9.86
CA ASP A 266 13.68 14.81 11.24
C ASP A 266 14.60 15.47 12.29
N THR A 267 15.89 15.48 12.02
CA THR A 267 16.85 16.11 12.95
C THR A 267 16.72 17.62 12.92
N ALA A 268 16.50 18.23 11.74
CA ALA A 268 16.28 19.66 11.59
C ALA A 268 15.00 20.11 12.36
N THR A 269 13.92 19.34 12.27
CA THR A 269 12.68 19.59 13.01
C THR A 269 12.93 19.57 14.52
N ARG A 270 13.69 18.58 15.02
CA ARG A 270 14.08 18.52 16.44
C ARG A 270 14.98 19.69 16.87
N CYS A 271 15.89 20.13 16.00
CA CYS A 271 16.72 21.30 16.26
C CYS A 271 15.89 22.59 16.36
N ALA A 272 14.90 22.76 15.47
CA ALA A 272 14.00 23.91 15.49
C ALA A 272 13.13 23.93 16.77
N ALA A 273 12.56 22.80 17.17
CA ALA A 273 11.77 22.69 18.39
C ALA A 273 12.57 23.04 19.65
N ARG A 274 13.84 22.65 19.73
CA ARG A 274 14.71 23.01 20.87
C ARG A 274 15.07 24.49 20.91
N ALA A 275 15.20 25.14 19.76
CA ALA A 275 15.49 26.56 19.67
C ALA A 275 14.30 27.43 20.13
N THR A 276 13.06 26.98 19.92
CA THR A 276 11.84 27.72 20.33
C THR A 276 11.57 27.60 21.83
N THR A 277 11.91 26.49 22.49
CA THR A 277 11.71 26.31 23.94
C THR A 277 12.65 27.15 24.79
N SER A 278 13.74 27.71 24.24
CA SER A 278 14.72 28.53 24.98
C SER A 278 14.36 30.04 25.02
N HIS A 279 13.27 30.48 24.42
CA HIS A 279 12.87 31.90 24.39
C HIS A 279 11.69 32.24 25.32
N GLY A 280 11.29 31.32 26.21
CA GLY A 280 10.08 31.44 27.01
C GLY A 280 10.19 32.05 28.43
N ASP A 281 11.40 32.37 28.94
CA ASP A 281 11.55 32.80 30.33
C ASP A 281 12.42 34.07 30.54
N ASP A 282 12.14 35.16 29.85
CA ASP A 282 12.72 36.45 30.21
C ASP A 282 11.68 37.61 29.96
N ASP A 283 10.60 37.62 30.72
CA ASP A 283 9.84 38.84 30.95
C ASP A 283 9.18 38.80 32.33
N HIS A 284 9.81 39.46 33.28
CA HIS A 284 9.22 40.24 34.40
C HIS A 284 10.31 40.55 35.45
N GLY A 285 10.55 41.87 35.60
CA GLY A 285 11.26 42.35 36.79
C GLY A 285 11.96 43.68 36.63
N LYS A 286 11.20 44.80 36.39
CA LYS A 286 11.71 46.14 36.71
C LYS A 286 11.89 46.26 38.23
N GLY A 287 13.14 46.27 38.68
CA GLY A 287 13.50 46.56 40.05
C GLY A 287 14.73 47.45 40.11
N HIS A 288 14.55 48.76 40.41
CA HIS A 288 15.62 49.67 40.73
C HIS A 288 16.30 49.27 42.05
N GLY A 289 17.61 49.09 42.05
CA GLY A 289 18.37 48.87 43.28
C GLY A 289 19.87 49.03 43.06
N LYS A 290 20.42 50.24 43.26
CA LYS A 290 21.86 50.46 43.44
C LYS A 290 22.34 49.77 44.71
N ARG A 291 23.36 48.93 44.66
CA ARG A 291 24.36 48.80 45.71
C ARG A 291 25.60 48.03 45.24
N HIS A 292 26.77 48.61 45.54
CA HIS A 292 28.10 48.07 45.36
C HIS A 292 28.29 46.78 46.18
N GLY A 293 28.97 45.78 45.62
CA GLY A 293 29.43 44.59 46.34
C GLY A 293 30.31 43.72 45.47
N LYS A 294 31.64 43.91 45.53
CA LYS A 294 32.61 42.93 44.98
C LYS A 294 32.49 41.63 45.73
N ARG A 295 32.13 40.52 45.03
CA ARG A 295 32.42 39.18 45.47
C ARG A 295 32.82 38.32 44.28
N HIS A 296 34.02 37.76 44.36
CA HIS A 296 34.50 36.68 43.50
C HIS A 296 33.59 35.45 43.71
N GLY A 297 32.83 35.09 42.71
CA GLY A 297 32.08 33.82 42.66
C GLY A 297 32.60 33.01 41.50
N LYS A 298 33.14 31.82 41.75
CA LYS A 298 33.51 30.80 40.76
C LYS A 298 32.30 30.47 39.93
N GLY A 299 32.36 30.76 38.61
CA GLY A 299 31.29 30.46 37.66
C GLY A 299 31.15 28.95 37.52
N HIS A 300 30.01 28.43 37.92
CA HIS A 300 29.52 27.14 37.46
C HIS A 300 29.25 27.27 35.96
N GLY A 301 29.92 26.42 35.14
CA GLY A 301 29.78 26.41 33.72
C GLY A 301 28.31 26.21 33.34
N LYS A 302 27.68 27.26 32.77
CA LYS A 302 26.44 27.14 32.01
C LYS A 302 26.75 26.24 30.83
N GLY A 303 26.13 25.07 30.76
CA GLY A 303 26.20 24.20 29.58
C GLY A 303 25.86 25.07 28.38
N ALA A 304 26.79 25.22 27.45
CA ALA A 304 26.61 26.03 26.27
C ALA A 304 25.37 25.48 25.49
N GLN A 305 24.28 26.23 25.48
CA GLN A 305 23.12 25.90 24.66
C GLN A 305 23.54 25.93 23.20
N MET A 306 23.38 24.78 22.51
CA MET A 306 23.74 24.62 21.11
C MET A 306 22.83 25.50 20.27
N THR A 307 23.39 26.38 19.45
CA THR A 307 22.61 27.22 18.53
C THR A 307 21.89 26.36 17.48
N LEU A 308 20.78 26.87 16.91
CA LEU A 308 20.10 26.20 15.80
C LEU A 308 21.07 25.86 14.66
N ALA A 309 21.97 26.79 14.30
CA ALA A 309 22.94 26.56 13.24
C ALA A 309 23.96 25.46 13.59
N GLU A 310 24.40 25.34 14.83
CA GLU A 310 25.29 24.26 15.29
C GLU A 310 24.57 22.91 15.29
N CYS A 311 23.32 22.88 15.75
CA CYS A 311 22.48 21.69 15.73
C CYS A 311 22.31 21.19 14.28
N LEU A 312 21.93 22.08 13.36
CA LEU A 312 21.73 21.77 11.94
C LEU A 312 23.02 21.27 11.25
N ARG A 313 24.18 21.88 11.55
CA ARG A 313 25.47 21.41 10.99
C ARG A 313 25.84 20.01 11.46
N LYS A 314 25.43 19.61 12.67
CA LYS A 314 25.65 18.25 13.17
C LYS A 314 24.65 17.24 12.57
N ALA A 315 23.50 17.71 12.06
CA ALA A 315 22.46 16.90 11.43
C ALA A 315 22.81 16.45 10.02
N VAL A 316 23.63 17.23 9.32
CA VAL A 316 24.06 17.01 7.94
C VAL A 316 25.50 16.54 7.90
#